data_05befccf179c330dd8ba1dd6278c3d09
#
_entry.id   05befccf179c330dd8ba1dd6278c3d09
#
_cell.length_a   1.000
_cell.length_b   1.000
_cell.length_c   1.000
_cell.angle_alpha   90.00
_cell.angle_beta   90.00
_cell.angle_gamma   90.00
#
_symmetry.space_group_name_H-M   'P 1'
#
loop_
_entity.id
_entity.type
_entity.pdbx_description
1 polymer ?
#
loop_
_entity_poly.entity_id
_entity_poly.type
_entity_poly.pdbx_seq_one_letter_code
_entity_poly.pdbx_strand_id
1 'polypeptide(L)'
;AASDVYKRQRQLRLRNLGGIIIIDFIDMQNPAHRAAVLEELRRAASTDRTKLTISEFTELGLVEMTRKRTRESLSHTLCEPCPLCGGRGEIKTARTICYEIMREIVRLYRQYEKADSFKILASQPVIDFFLEDEACALELLQSFVQKPVHLEAEPAYTQEQYDVLIG
;
A
#
# COMPACT_ATOMS: atom_id res chain seq x y z
N ALA A 1 3.70 7.51 29.45
CA ALA A 1 2.41 6.79 29.32
C ALA A 1 1.21 7.74 29.34
N ALA A 2 0.92 8.47 30.44
CA ALA A 2 -0.27 9.36 30.50
C ALA A 2 -0.33 10.42 29.40
N SER A 3 0.80 11.02 29.06
CA SER A 3 0.91 11.98 27.92
C SER A 3 0.52 11.35 26.57
N ASP A 4 0.86 10.09 26.35
CA ASP A 4 0.59 9.39 25.09
C ASP A 4 -0.87 8.96 24.99
N VAL A 5 -1.48 8.56 26.09
CA VAL A 5 -2.92 8.29 26.17
C VAL A 5 -3.72 9.53 25.78
N TYR A 6 -3.39 10.68 26.37
CA TYR A 6 -4.05 11.96 26.07
C TYR A 6 -3.88 12.35 24.59
N LYS A 7 -2.67 12.23 24.04
CA LYS A 7 -2.40 12.56 22.64
C LYS A 7 -3.21 11.65 21.69
N ARG A 8 -3.28 10.35 21.97
CA ARG A 8 -4.07 9.39 21.16
C ARG A 8 -5.54 9.76 21.18
N GLN A 9 -6.14 9.99 22.34
CA GLN A 9 -7.54 10.39 22.46
C GLN A 9 -7.84 11.70 21.73
N ARG A 10 -6.95 12.68 21.85
CA ARG A 10 -7.07 13.95 21.13
C ARG A 10 -7.06 13.72 19.61
N GLN A 11 -6.17 12.85 19.09
CA GLN A 11 -6.10 12.54 17.66
C GLN A 11 -7.33 11.78 17.16
N LEU A 12 -7.86 10.84 17.93
CA LEU A 12 -9.09 10.13 17.57
C LEU A 12 -10.27 11.10 17.41
N ARG A 13 -10.39 12.06 18.31
CA ARG A 13 -11.44 13.09 18.25
C ARG A 13 -11.23 14.06 17.11
N LEU A 14 -10.01 14.59 16.96
CA LEU A 14 -9.67 15.58 15.94
C LEU A 14 -9.87 15.00 14.52
N ARG A 15 -9.38 13.79 14.30
CA ARG A 15 -9.47 13.11 13.00
C ARG A 15 -10.79 12.39 12.79
N ASN A 16 -11.68 12.41 13.77
CA ASN A 16 -12.96 11.71 13.75
C ASN A 16 -12.82 10.21 13.43
N LEU A 17 -11.80 9.58 13.99
CA LEU A 17 -11.57 8.15 13.78
C LEU A 17 -12.56 7.33 14.58
N GLY A 18 -13.04 6.24 13.99
CA GLY A 18 -14.00 5.33 14.61
C GLY A 18 -13.93 3.93 14.03
N GLY A 19 -14.64 3.02 14.67
CA GLY A 19 -14.57 1.59 14.40
C GLY A 19 -13.79 0.86 15.47
N ILE A 20 -13.14 -0.24 15.12
CA ILE A 20 -12.24 -0.99 16.00
C ILE A 20 -10.87 -0.32 15.96
N ILE A 21 -10.32 -0.07 17.13
CA ILE A 21 -9.02 0.56 17.33
C ILE A 21 -8.22 -0.34 18.25
N ILE A 22 -7.05 -0.76 17.81
CA ILE A 22 -6.13 -1.57 18.61
C ILE A 22 -4.96 -0.67 18.99
N ILE A 23 -4.63 -0.65 20.27
CA ILE A 23 -3.54 0.14 20.83
C ILE A 23 -2.48 -0.82 21.35
N ASP A 24 -1.32 -0.73 20.75
CA ASP A 24 -0.10 -1.36 21.25
C ASP A 24 0.58 -0.38 22.22
N PHE A 25 0.61 -0.78 23.51
CA PHE A 25 1.33 -0.04 24.53
C PHE A 25 2.70 -0.66 24.74
N ILE A 26 3.63 0.15 25.22
CA ILE A 26 4.93 -0.38 25.65
C ILE A 26 4.74 -1.51 26.67
N ASP A 27 5.53 -2.54 26.56
CA ASP A 27 5.46 -3.70 27.47
C ASP A 27 5.63 -3.29 28.94
N MET A 28 4.70 -3.76 29.75
CA MET A 28 4.68 -3.51 31.18
C MET A 28 4.57 -4.83 31.93
N GLN A 29 5.62 -5.18 32.67
CA GLN A 29 5.63 -6.39 33.52
C GLN A 29 4.78 -6.22 34.76
N ASN A 30 4.71 -5.00 35.33
CA ASN A 30 3.97 -4.73 36.56
C ASN A 30 2.47 -4.54 36.26
N PRO A 31 1.58 -5.39 36.84
CA PRO A 31 0.14 -5.26 36.65
C PRO A 31 -0.44 -3.92 37.11
N ALA A 32 0.16 -3.28 38.13
CA ALA A 32 -0.28 -2.00 38.63
C ALA A 32 -0.05 -0.88 37.56
N HIS A 33 1.00 -0.98 36.77
CA HIS A 33 1.26 -0.05 35.69
C HIS A 33 0.23 -0.21 34.55
N ARG A 34 -0.14 -1.46 34.20
CA ARG A 34 -1.20 -1.74 33.24
C ARG A 34 -2.53 -1.16 33.68
N ALA A 35 -2.90 -1.39 34.94
CA ALA A 35 -4.13 -0.83 35.51
C ALA A 35 -4.15 0.69 35.48
N ALA A 36 -3.05 1.34 35.85
CA ALA A 36 -2.94 2.81 35.82
C ALA A 36 -3.07 3.39 34.40
N VAL A 37 -2.51 2.71 33.40
CA VAL A 37 -2.64 3.12 31.98
C VAL A 37 -4.08 2.96 31.51
N LEU A 38 -4.78 1.88 31.86
CA LEU A 38 -6.19 1.68 31.51
C LEU A 38 -7.10 2.70 32.17
N GLU A 39 -6.87 3.01 33.45
CA GLU A 39 -7.64 4.02 34.16
C GLU A 39 -7.48 5.40 33.51
N GLU A 40 -6.25 5.78 33.16
CA GLU A 40 -5.98 7.03 32.47
C GLU A 40 -6.62 7.06 31.07
N LEU A 41 -6.59 5.92 30.33
CA LEU A 41 -7.25 5.80 29.04
C LEU A 41 -8.77 5.98 29.16
N ARG A 42 -9.39 5.35 30.14
CA ARG A 42 -10.82 5.49 30.43
C ARG A 42 -11.17 6.92 30.86
N ARG A 43 -10.33 7.54 31.65
CA ARG A 43 -10.48 8.93 32.08
C ARG A 43 -10.39 9.90 30.89
N ALA A 44 -9.40 9.72 30.02
CA ALA A 44 -9.28 10.54 28.81
C ALA A 44 -10.45 10.30 27.84
N ALA A 45 -10.94 9.06 27.75
CA ALA A 45 -12.06 8.69 26.90
C ALA A 45 -13.40 9.24 27.40
N SER A 46 -13.58 9.44 28.72
CA SER A 46 -14.82 9.96 29.30
C SER A 46 -15.18 11.36 28.83
N THR A 47 -14.20 12.13 28.33
CA THR A 47 -14.41 13.44 27.73
C THR A 47 -14.93 13.41 26.29
N ASP A 48 -14.97 12.22 25.66
CA ASP A 48 -15.49 12.03 24.32
C ASP A 48 -17.03 11.89 24.36
N ARG A 49 -17.71 12.67 23.54
CA ARG A 49 -19.19 12.60 23.41
C ARG A 49 -19.66 11.37 22.64
N THR A 50 -18.73 10.64 22.02
CA THR A 50 -19.03 9.47 21.22
C THR A 50 -19.03 8.21 22.08
N LYS A 51 -19.94 7.27 21.82
CA LYS A 51 -19.96 5.99 22.54
C LYS A 51 -18.67 5.23 22.30
N LEU A 52 -17.99 4.90 23.38
CA LEU A 52 -16.72 4.18 23.43
C LEU A 52 -16.86 2.92 24.29
N THR A 53 -16.13 1.88 23.93
CA THR A 53 -15.91 0.70 24.78
C THR A 53 -14.42 0.40 24.76
N ILE A 54 -13.83 0.14 25.93
CA ILE A 54 -12.40 -0.15 26.09
C ILE A 54 -12.28 -1.49 26.83
N SER A 55 -11.53 -2.44 26.25
CA SER A 55 -11.23 -3.73 26.87
C SER A 55 -10.16 -3.63 27.94
N GLU A 56 -9.90 -4.73 28.63
CA GLU A 56 -8.67 -4.94 29.39
C GLU A 56 -7.51 -5.22 28.44
N PHE A 57 -6.28 -5.31 28.98
CA PHE A 57 -5.12 -5.77 28.21
C PHE A 57 -5.34 -7.22 27.77
N THR A 58 -5.07 -7.50 26.51
CA THR A 58 -4.98 -8.87 26.02
C THR A 58 -3.71 -9.56 26.53
N GLU A 59 -3.59 -10.87 26.35
CA GLU A 59 -2.37 -11.62 26.66
C GLU A 59 -1.14 -11.09 25.89
N LEU A 60 -1.36 -10.54 24.71
CA LEU A 60 -0.33 -9.92 23.86
C LEU A 60 0.04 -8.49 24.29
N GLY A 61 -0.57 -7.94 25.37
CA GLY A 61 -0.30 -6.57 25.81
C GLY A 61 -1.03 -5.49 25.03
N LEU A 62 -2.00 -5.87 24.18
CA LEU A 62 -2.80 -4.93 23.38
C LEU A 62 -4.06 -4.50 24.13
N VAL A 63 -4.53 -3.29 23.87
CA VAL A 63 -5.83 -2.80 24.35
C VAL A 63 -6.74 -2.58 23.14
N GLU A 64 -7.89 -3.22 23.18
CA GLU A 64 -8.92 -3.07 22.16
C GLU A 64 -9.91 -1.98 22.56
N MET A 65 -10.26 -1.14 21.63
CA MET A 65 -11.23 -0.09 21.83
C MET A 65 -12.19 -0.02 20.63
N THR A 66 -13.47 0.20 20.89
CA THR A 66 -14.42 0.53 19.84
C THR A 66 -14.91 1.96 20.03
N ARG A 67 -14.99 2.70 18.94
CA ARG A 67 -15.54 4.04 18.90
C ARG A 67 -16.59 4.14 17.80
N LYS A 68 -17.81 4.52 18.16
CA LYS A 68 -18.90 4.65 17.18
C LYS A 68 -18.53 5.69 16.11
N ARG A 69 -18.68 5.33 14.84
CA ARG A 69 -18.56 6.29 13.73
C ARG A 69 -19.81 7.16 13.69
N THR A 70 -19.64 8.45 13.87
CA THR A 70 -20.75 9.45 13.83
C THR A 70 -20.66 10.34 12.60
N ARG A 71 -19.48 10.45 12.01
CA ARG A 71 -19.16 11.23 10.80
C ARG A 71 -18.05 10.52 10.05
N GLU A 72 -17.84 10.94 8.81
CA GLU A 72 -16.65 10.55 8.03
C GLU A 72 -15.36 11.02 8.71
N SER A 73 -14.29 10.27 8.51
CA SER A 73 -12.98 10.66 9.05
C SER A 73 -12.46 11.91 8.32
N LEU A 74 -11.64 12.70 9.01
CA LEU A 74 -11.02 13.89 8.42
C LEU A 74 -10.21 13.54 7.16
N SER A 75 -9.52 12.41 7.18
CA SER A 75 -8.78 11.89 6.03
C SER A 75 -9.69 11.61 4.84
N HIS A 76 -10.85 10.98 5.08
CA HIS A 76 -11.80 10.70 3.99
C HIS A 76 -12.43 11.97 3.39
N THR A 77 -12.55 13.03 4.21
CA THR A 77 -13.10 14.32 3.76
C THR A 77 -12.08 15.19 3.01
N LEU A 78 -10.80 15.10 3.38
CA LEU A 78 -9.77 16.02 2.89
C LEU A 78 -8.80 15.38 1.89
N CYS A 79 -8.78 14.06 1.77
CA CYS A 79 -7.80 13.35 0.96
C CYS A 79 -8.49 12.45 -0.06
N GLU A 80 -7.84 12.29 -1.19
CA GLU A 80 -8.17 11.31 -2.21
C GLU A 80 -7.13 10.19 -2.19
N PRO A 81 -7.46 8.99 -2.69
CA PRO A 81 -6.47 7.95 -2.89
C PRO A 81 -5.33 8.47 -3.78
N CYS A 82 -4.09 8.16 -3.41
CA CYS A 82 -2.94 8.54 -4.21
C CYS A 82 -3.08 7.95 -5.64
N PRO A 83 -3.05 8.76 -6.71
CA PRO A 83 -3.24 8.26 -8.08
C PRO A 83 -2.12 7.31 -8.51
N LEU A 84 -0.93 7.43 -7.90
CA LEU A 84 0.21 6.60 -8.24
C LEU A 84 0.08 5.16 -7.71
N CYS A 85 -0.31 5.00 -6.44
CA CYS A 85 -0.40 3.69 -5.79
C CYS A 85 -1.84 3.25 -5.47
N GLY A 86 -2.84 4.06 -5.80
CA GLY A 86 -4.25 3.75 -5.48
C GLY A 86 -4.52 3.57 -3.97
N GLY A 87 -3.69 4.17 -3.11
CA GLY A 87 -3.81 4.06 -1.65
C GLY A 87 -3.04 2.89 -1.02
N ARG A 88 -2.28 2.11 -1.80
CA ARG A 88 -1.48 0.97 -1.28
C ARG A 88 -0.29 1.39 -0.41
N GLY A 89 0.24 2.61 -0.61
CA GLY A 89 1.44 3.11 0.07
C GLY A 89 2.76 2.75 -0.59
N GLU A 90 2.76 1.82 -1.55
CA GLU A 90 3.93 1.35 -2.30
C GLU A 90 3.56 1.10 -3.76
N ILE A 91 4.56 1.09 -4.65
CA ILE A 91 4.45 0.76 -6.07
C ILE A 91 5.43 -0.36 -6.40
N LYS A 92 5.14 -1.11 -7.46
CA LYS A 92 6.05 -2.13 -7.98
C LYS A 92 7.33 -1.48 -8.49
N THR A 93 8.46 -2.16 -8.29
CA THR A 93 9.74 -1.73 -8.85
C THR A 93 9.76 -1.87 -10.37
N ALA A 94 10.62 -1.10 -11.05
CA ALA A 94 10.83 -1.22 -12.50
C ALA A 94 11.18 -2.67 -12.89
N ARG A 95 12.00 -3.35 -12.10
CA ARG A 95 12.32 -4.77 -12.27
C ARG A 95 11.09 -5.68 -12.30
N THR A 96 10.18 -5.47 -11.35
CA THR A 96 8.94 -6.27 -11.28
C THR A 96 8.09 -6.06 -12.53
N ILE A 97 7.99 -4.81 -13.00
CA ILE A 97 7.25 -4.47 -14.21
C ILE A 97 7.90 -5.07 -15.45
N CYS A 98 9.23 -5.04 -15.58
CA CYS A 98 9.94 -5.71 -16.67
C CYS A 98 9.58 -7.19 -16.76
N TYR A 99 9.60 -7.90 -15.63
CA TYR A 99 9.22 -9.31 -15.62
C TYR A 99 7.73 -9.55 -15.91
N GLU A 100 6.85 -8.62 -15.54
CA GLU A 100 5.44 -8.70 -15.92
C GLU A 100 5.27 -8.54 -17.43
N ILE A 101 5.95 -7.57 -18.03
CA ILE A 101 5.96 -7.34 -19.48
C ILE A 101 6.49 -8.57 -20.23
N MET A 102 7.61 -9.13 -19.79
CA MET A 102 8.16 -10.34 -20.42
C MET A 102 7.17 -11.51 -20.39
N ARG A 103 6.50 -11.73 -19.26
CA ARG A 103 5.45 -12.76 -19.14
C ARG A 103 4.27 -12.48 -20.06
N GLU A 104 3.88 -11.21 -20.18
CA GLU A 104 2.81 -10.82 -21.08
C GLU A 104 3.15 -11.07 -22.54
N ILE A 105 4.38 -10.75 -22.97
CA ILE A 105 4.86 -11.05 -24.34
C ILE A 105 4.82 -12.56 -24.60
N VAL A 106 5.30 -13.38 -23.66
CA VAL A 106 5.25 -14.85 -23.82
C VAL A 106 3.80 -15.34 -23.91
N ARG A 107 2.90 -14.74 -23.14
CA ARG A 107 1.47 -15.05 -23.18
C ARG A 107 0.87 -14.69 -24.54
N LEU A 108 1.12 -13.48 -25.01
CA LEU A 108 0.64 -12.99 -26.31
C LEU A 108 1.21 -13.81 -27.49
N TYR A 109 2.50 -14.13 -27.45
CA TYR A 109 3.14 -14.99 -28.45
C TYR A 109 2.46 -16.36 -28.58
N ARG A 110 2.04 -16.98 -27.47
CA ARG A 110 1.29 -18.24 -27.49
C ARG A 110 -0.14 -18.08 -27.98
N GLN A 111 -0.72 -16.92 -27.81
CA GLN A 111 -2.11 -16.66 -28.20
C GLN A 111 -2.24 -16.21 -29.66
N TYR A 112 -1.24 -15.48 -30.17
CA TYR A 112 -1.26 -14.88 -31.50
C TYR A 112 -0.12 -15.40 -32.35
N GLU A 113 -0.32 -16.52 -33.03
CA GLU A 113 0.69 -17.18 -33.89
C GLU A 113 1.19 -16.31 -35.03
N LYS A 114 0.39 -15.35 -35.49
CA LYS A 114 0.68 -14.47 -36.66
C LYS A 114 1.25 -13.12 -36.29
N ALA A 115 1.66 -12.93 -35.04
CA ALA A 115 2.31 -11.67 -34.64
C ALA A 115 3.65 -11.51 -35.38
N ASP A 116 3.89 -10.36 -36.03
CA ASP A 116 5.15 -10.09 -36.71
C ASP A 116 6.16 -9.37 -35.81
N SER A 117 5.70 -8.60 -34.86
CA SER A 117 6.53 -7.89 -33.88
C SER A 117 5.78 -7.63 -32.58
N PHE A 118 6.52 -7.29 -31.53
CA PHE A 118 5.98 -6.78 -30.28
C PHE A 118 6.53 -5.38 -30.01
N LYS A 119 5.70 -4.47 -29.53
CA LYS A 119 6.11 -3.14 -29.11
C LYS A 119 5.70 -2.93 -27.67
N ILE A 120 6.66 -2.62 -26.82
CA ILE A 120 6.47 -2.30 -25.41
C ILE A 120 6.38 -0.79 -25.28
N LEU A 121 5.27 -0.30 -24.73
CA LEU A 121 5.13 1.07 -24.25
C LEU A 121 5.18 1.03 -22.73
N ALA A 122 6.12 1.72 -22.11
CA ALA A 122 6.28 1.77 -20.67
C ALA A 122 6.89 3.10 -20.21
N SER A 123 6.89 3.34 -18.90
CA SER A 123 7.55 4.53 -18.35
C SER A 123 9.07 4.48 -18.55
N GLN A 124 9.71 5.66 -18.63
CA GLN A 124 11.15 5.78 -18.86
C GLN A 124 11.99 4.90 -17.90
N PRO A 125 11.74 4.87 -16.55
CA PRO A 125 12.51 4.02 -15.65
C PRO A 125 12.43 2.52 -15.97
N VAL A 126 11.33 2.05 -16.53
CA VAL A 126 11.16 0.65 -16.94
C VAL A 126 11.94 0.36 -18.22
N ILE A 127 11.92 1.30 -19.17
CA ILE A 127 12.70 1.18 -20.42
C ILE A 127 14.20 1.20 -20.14
N ASP A 128 14.66 2.13 -19.28
CA ASP A 128 16.07 2.20 -18.89
C ASP A 128 16.51 0.88 -18.22
N PHE A 129 15.67 0.33 -17.36
CA PHE A 129 15.95 -0.95 -16.70
C PHE A 129 16.06 -2.12 -17.69
N PHE A 130 15.25 -2.14 -18.74
CA PHE A 130 15.36 -3.14 -19.83
C PHE A 130 16.69 -3.01 -20.59
N LEU A 131 17.16 -1.78 -20.80
CA LEU A 131 18.35 -1.52 -21.61
C LEU A 131 19.66 -1.73 -20.82
N GLU A 132 19.63 -1.46 -19.53
CA GLU A 132 20.82 -1.49 -18.67
C GLU A 132 20.95 -2.82 -17.90
N ASP A 133 19.98 -3.12 -17.03
CA ASP A 133 20.07 -4.24 -16.09
C ASP A 133 19.56 -5.58 -16.68
N GLU A 134 18.58 -5.55 -17.57
CA GLU A 134 17.91 -6.74 -18.09
C GLU A 134 18.10 -6.92 -19.62
N ALA A 135 19.15 -6.33 -20.19
CA ALA A 135 19.43 -6.45 -21.63
C ALA A 135 19.56 -7.91 -22.08
N CYS A 136 20.26 -8.73 -21.31
CA CYS A 136 20.42 -10.16 -21.60
C CYS A 136 19.05 -10.90 -21.56
N ALA A 137 18.18 -10.54 -20.63
CA ALA A 137 16.85 -11.16 -20.53
C ALA A 137 15.96 -10.76 -21.71
N LEU A 138 16.09 -9.53 -22.19
CA LEU A 138 15.41 -9.06 -23.40
C LEU A 138 15.88 -9.80 -24.66
N GLU A 139 17.19 -10.00 -24.81
CA GLU A 139 17.77 -10.78 -25.91
C GLU A 139 17.30 -12.24 -25.89
N LEU A 140 17.27 -12.85 -24.69
CA LEU A 140 16.73 -14.22 -24.53
C LEU A 140 15.25 -14.28 -24.89
N LEU A 141 14.46 -13.28 -24.48
CA LEU A 141 13.05 -13.20 -24.85
C LEU A 141 12.88 -13.09 -26.37
N GLN A 142 13.63 -12.20 -27.03
CA GLN A 142 13.59 -12.03 -28.49
C GLN A 142 13.98 -13.33 -29.23
N SER A 143 15.01 -14.03 -28.75
CA SER A 143 15.41 -15.32 -29.32
C SER A 143 14.37 -16.42 -29.08
N PHE A 144 13.64 -16.38 -27.97
CA PHE A 144 12.57 -17.32 -27.66
C PHE A 144 11.33 -17.11 -28.55
N VAL A 145 10.89 -15.85 -28.68
CA VAL A 145 9.71 -15.52 -29.49
C VAL A 145 10.03 -15.43 -31.00
N GLN A 146 11.32 -15.38 -31.36
CA GLN A 146 11.82 -15.25 -32.75
C GLN A 146 11.20 -14.06 -33.51
N LYS A 147 10.86 -13.01 -32.77
CA LYS A 147 10.23 -11.79 -33.27
C LYS A 147 10.92 -10.58 -32.67
N PRO A 148 11.00 -9.46 -33.42
CA PRO A 148 11.53 -8.22 -32.87
C PRO A 148 10.65 -7.67 -31.75
N VAL A 149 11.29 -7.22 -30.67
CA VAL A 149 10.65 -6.52 -29.56
C VAL A 149 11.19 -5.10 -29.52
N HIS A 150 10.31 -4.14 -29.77
CA HIS A 150 10.63 -2.71 -29.76
C HIS A 150 10.29 -2.10 -28.42
N LEU A 151 11.15 -1.25 -27.89
CA LEU A 151 10.95 -0.49 -26.66
C LEU A 151 10.65 0.96 -27.00
N GLU A 152 9.64 1.52 -26.37
CA GLU A 152 9.30 2.94 -26.48
C GLU A 152 8.86 3.49 -25.13
N ALA A 153 9.45 4.60 -24.73
CA ALA A 153 9.09 5.28 -23.50
C ALA A 153 7.85 6.15 -23.71
N GLU A 154 6.84 5.97 -22.86
CA GLU A 154 5.65 6.83 -22.83
C GLU A 154 5.71 7.75 -21.60
N PRO A 155 6.00 9.04 -21.79
CA PRO A 155 6.16 9.98 -20.67
C PRO A 155 4.94 10.16 -19.78
N ALA A 156 3.74 9.87 -20.29
CA ALA A 156 2.50 9.98 -19.56
C ALA A 156 2.26 8.79 -18.61
N TYR A 157 3.00 7.69 -18.79
CA TYR A 157 2.80 6.49 -17.97
C TYR A 157 3.45 6.59 -16.59
N THR A 158 2.72 6.15 -15.59
CA THR A 158 3.31 5.88 -14.28
C THR A 158 4.17 4.62 -14.35
N GLN A 159 5.02 4.39 -13.34
CA GLN A 159 5.94 3.25 -13.34
C GLN A 159 5.25 1.88 -13.49
N GLU A 160 4.00 1.73 -13.05
CA GLU A 160 3.26 0.47 -13.13
C GLU A 160 2.44 0.33 -14.43
N GLN A 161 2.35 1.39 -15.22
CA GLN A 161 1.60 1.36 -16.49
C GLN A 161 2.50 0.89 -17.62
N TYR A 162 1.99 -0.03 -18.41
CA TYR A 162 2.61 -0.49 -19.64
C TYR A 162 1.56 -1.06 -20.60
N ASP A 163 1.87 -1.04 -21.88
CA ASP A 163 1.13 -1.74 -22.91
C ASP A 163 2.07 -2.57 -23.77
N VAL A 164 1.57 -3.71 -24.25
CA VAL A 164 2.26 -4.56 -25.21
C VAL A 164 1.40 -4.61 -26.48
N LEU A 165 1.88 -3.97 -27.53
CA LEU A 165 1.22 -3.94 -28.82
C LEU A 165 1.77 -5.02 -29.73
N ILE A 166 0.90 -5.61 -30.52
CA ILE A 166 1.21 -6.63 -31.52
C ILE A 166 1.21 -5.92 -32.89
N GLY A 167 2.30 -6.08 -33.62
CA GLY A 167 2.45 -5.58 -34.99
C GLY A 167 2.39 -6.71 -36.01
#